data_cb403aa2798ac5a6df7d9967f074889b
#
_entry.id   cb403aa2798ac5a6df7d9967f074889b
#
_cell.length_a   1.000
_cell.length_b   1.000
_cell.length_c   1.000
_cell.angle_alpha   90.00
_cell.angle_beta   90.00
_cell.angle_gamma   90.00
#
_symmetry.space_group_name_H-M   'P 1'
#
loop_
_entity.id
_entity.type
_entity.pdbx_description
1 polymer ?
#
loop_
_entity_poly.entity_id
_entity_poly.type
_entity_poly.pdbx_seq_one_letter_code
_entity_poly.pdbx_strand_id
1 'polypeptide(L)'
;MKFVENEVTFVMWFMYEYTENEITELNQSYDTRLSEEEKKKIFIPIYDCMKKYQGSWHMEQKPAFKNCFLIECRDRNDLADMLHRLQCADIFAENITANAIALLPEQEVFLRNLMMSETKKISMSTGYIKDGRTYVTKGPLQGREKMISRIDRHKRLAKLRFAAGNTDRELCAGLEIISKS
;
A
#
# COMPACT_ATOMS: atom_id res chain seq x y z
N MET A 1 -12.80 32.91 -26.23
CA MET A 1 -13.30 32.08 -25.14
C MET A 1 -12.70 30.69 -25.35
N LYS A 2 -11.58 30.34 -24.67
CA LYS A 2 -10.94 29.02 -24.81
C LYS A 2 -11.53 28.13 -23.74
N PHE A 3 -12.31 27.14 -24.13
CA PHE A 3 -12.68 26.05 -23.24
C PHE A 3 -11.45 25.14 -23.11
N VAL A 4 -10.86 25.09 -21.92
CA VAL A 4 -9.90 24.07 -21.56
C VAL A 4 -10.77 22.89 -21.12
N GLU A 5 -10.91 21.88 -21.98
CA GLU A 5 -11.44 20.59 -21.59
C GLU A 5 -10.49 19.99 -20.58
N ASN A 6 -10.88 19.98 -19.31
CA ASN A 6 -10.25 19.14 -18.30
C ASN A 6 -10.59 17.69 -18.64
N GLU A 7 -9.76 17.03 -19.42
CA GLU A 7 -9.81 15.58 -19.53
C GLU A 7 -9.58 15.02 -18.12
N VAL A 8 -10.63 14.46 -17.53
CA VAL A 8 -10.51 13.67 -16.30
C VAL A 8 -9.76 12.40 -16.67
N THR A 9 -8.44 12.43 -16.50
CA THR A 9 -7.61 11.25 -16.75
C THR A 9 -7.91 10.24 -15.66
N PHE A 10 -8.62 9.19 -15.99
CA PHE A 10 -8.83 8.07 -15.09
C PHE A 10 -7.50 7.34 -14.92
N VAL A 11 -7.05 7.18 -13.68
CA VAL A 11 -5.89 6.39 -13.31
C VAL A 11 -6.33 5.25 -12.42
N MET A 12 -5.68 4.10 -12.55
CA MET A 12 -5.91 2.92 -11.73
C MET A 12 -4.60 2.47 -11.09
N TRP A 13 -4.69 1.71 -10.03
CA TRP A 13 -3.53 1.12 -9.38
C TRP A 13 -3.33 -0.33 -9.81
N PHE A 14 -2.09 -0.62 -10.19
CA PHE A 14 -1.61 -1.97 -10.42
C PHE A 14 -0.79 -2.42 -9.21
N MET A 15 -1.10 -3.59 -8.67
CA MET A 15 -0.34 -4.21 -7.60
C MET A 15 0.57 -5.30 -8.18
N TYR A 16 1.84 -5.27 -7.82
CA TYR A 16 2.81 -6.28 -8.20
C TYR A 16 3.55 -6.84 -6.99
N GLU A 17 3.66 -8.17 -6.92
CA GLU A 17 4.47 -8.87 -5.92
C GLU A 17 5.85 -9.13 -6.49
N TYR A 18 6.87 -8.56 -5.86
CA TYR A 18 8.24 -8.61 -6.33
C TYR A 18 9.09 -9.62 -5.57
N THR A 19 10.13 -10.11 -6.22
CA THR A 19 11.25 -10.84 -5.62
C THR A 19 12.34 -9.87 -5.14
N GLU A 20 13.29 -10.34 -4.32
CA GLU A 20 14.42 -9.52 -3.85
C GLU A 20 15.32 -9.03 -5.01
N ASN A 21 15.47 -9.83 -6.05
CA ASN A 21 16.26 -9.45 -7.23
C ASN A 21 15.56 -8.33 -8.00
N GLU A 22 14.26 -8.47 -8.24
CA GLU A 22 13.45 -7.49 -8.97
C GLU A 22 13.40 -6.12 -8.26
N ILE A 23 13.23 -6.08 -6.95
CA ILE A 23 13.23 -4.81 -6.21
C ILE A 23 14.60 -4.14 -6.21
N THR A 24 15.68 -4.94 -6.21
CA THR A 24 17.03 -4.40 -6.29
C THR A 24 17.27 -3.74 -7.65
N GLU A 25 16.88 -4.39 -8.74
CA GLU A 25 16.97 -3.86 -10.10
C GLU A 25 16.10 -2.61 -10.27
N LEU A 26 14.86 -2.64 -9.78
CA LEU A 26 13.97 -1.49 -9.81
C LEU A 26 14.59 -0.28 -9.09
N ASN A 27 15.13 -0.48 -7.89
CA ASN A 27 15.74 0.59 -7.09
C ASN A 27 16.94 1.23 -7.79
N GLN A 28 17.77 0.45 -8.49
CA GLN A 28 18.91 0.98 -9.27
C GLN A 28 18.48 1.92 -10.39
N SER A 29 17.36 1.61 -11.04
CA SER A 29 16.83 2.40 -12.15
C SER A 29 15.92 3.56 -11.69
N TYR A 30 15.24 3.38 -10.56
CA TYR A 30 14.22 4.31 -10.05
C TYR A 30 14.76 5.74 -9.84
N ASP A 31 15.89 5.88 -9.17
CA ASP A 31 16.44 7.19 -8.84
C ASP A 31 17.07 7.92 -10.04
N THR A 32 17.57 7.17 -11.02
CA THR A 32 18.36 7.73 -12.11
C THR A 32 17.56 7.98 -13.39
N ARG A 33 16.41 7.33 -13.55
CA ARG A 33 15.68 7.31 -14.83
C ARG A 33 14.28 7.88 -14.78
N LEU A 34 13.67 7.99 -13.61
CA LEU A 34 12.35 8.56 -13.46
C LEU A 34 12.40 10.02 -13.04
N SER A 35 11.51 10.81 -13.62
CA SER A 35 11.21 12.16 -13.14
C SER A 35 10.56 12.09 -11.74
N GLU A 36 10.60 13.18 -10.99
CA GLU A 36 9.97 13.27 -9.67
C GLU A 36 8.45 13.00 -9.71
N GLU A 37 7.78 13.33 -10.82
CA GLU A 37 6.37 13.02 -11.01
C GLU A 37 6.11 11.52 -11.26
N GLU A 38 6.98 10.85 -11.99
CA GLU A 38 6.88 9.40 -12.23
C GLU A 38 7.22 8.60 -10.99
N LYS A 39 8.19 9.06 -10.18
CA LYS A 39 8.52 8.45 -8.87
C LYS A 39 7.32 8.40 -7.94
N LYS A 40 6.48 9.42 -7.93
CA LYS A 40 5.25 9.45 -7.12
C LYS A 40 4.23 8.40 -7.51
N LYS A 41 4.31 7.89 -8.75
CA LYS A 41 3.38 6.88 -9.28
C LYS A 41 3.74 5.46 -8.88
N ILE A 42 5.00 5.20 -8.50
CA ILE A 42 5.46 3.88 -8.05
C ILE A 42 5.75 3.98 -6.54
N PHE A 43 5.02 3.24 -5.73
CA PHE A 43 5.16 3.36 -4.29
C PHE A 43 4.87 2.05 -3.54
N ILE A 44 5.52 1.89 -2.40
CA ILE A 44 5.22 0.83 -1.45
C ILE A 44 4.33 1.43 -0.37
N PRO A 45 3.09 0.96 -0.21
CA PRO A 45 2.26 1.37 0.92
C PRO A 45 2.96 1.02 2.24
N ILE A 46 3.06 1.98 3.14
CA ILE A 46 3.69 1.81 4.44
C ILE A 46 2.69 2.02 5.57
N TYR A 47 2.98 1.48 6.74
CA TYR A 47 2.19 1.73 7.95
C TYR A 47 3.07 2.10 9.13
N ASP A 48 2.55 2.95 10.01
CA ASP A 48 3.17 3.27 11.29
C ASP A 48 3.03 2.08 12.23
N CYS A 49 4.12 1.65 12.85
CA CYS A 49 4.15 0.60 13.85
C CYS A 49 4.99 1.02 15.04
N MET A 50 4.70 0.41 16.19
CA MET A 50 5.46 0.63 17.42
C MET A 50 6.41 -0.52 17.67
N LYS A 51 7.67 -0.22 17.93
CA LYS A 51 8.68 -1.20 18.34
C LYS A 51 9.30 -0.80 19.67
N LYS A 52 9.42 -1.77 20.58
CA LYS A 52 10.04 -1.55 21.88
C LYS A 52 11.51 -1.95 21.82
N TYR A 53 12.41 -1.02 22.12
CA TYR A 53 13.84 -1.27 22.34
C TYR A 53 14.42 -0.24 23.31
N GLN A 54 15.48 -0.60 23.98
CA GLN A 54 16.13 0.22 25.01
C GLN A 54 15.13 0.74 26.08
N GLY A 55 14.14 -0.09 26.44
CA GLY A 55 13.13 0.27 27.44
C GLY A 55 12.00 1.17 26.98
N SER A 56 12.09 1.79 25.78
CA SER A 56 11.13 2.76 25.24
C SER A 56 10.43 2.25 23.99
N TRP A 57 9.24 2.81 23.70
CA TRP A 57 8.52 2.58 22.46
C TRP A 57 8.92 3.62 21.42
N HIS A 58 9.23 3.14 20.21
CA HIS A 58 9.62 3.96 19.07
C HIS A 58 8.67 3.74 17.90
N MET A 59 8.33 4.83 17.21
CA MET A 59 7.55 4.75 15.98
C MET A 59 8.48 4.37 14.83
N GLU A 60 8.14 3.31 14.12
CA GLU A 60 8.79 2.87 12.89
C GLU A 60 7.77 2.77 11.76
N GLN A 61 8.25 2.71 10.54
CA GLN A 61 7.44 2.49 9.35
C GLN A 61 7.83 1.17 8.69
N LYS A 62 6.82 0.43 8.22
CA LYS A 62 7.04 -0.84 7.54
C LYS A 62 6.12 -0.96 6.33
N PRO A 63 6.49 -1.77 5.32
CA PRO A 63 5.60 -2.09 4.21
C PRO A 63 4.29 -2.69 4.70
N ALA A 64 3.17 -2.16 4.20
CA ALA A 64 1.84 -2.62 4.58
C ALA A 64 1.49 -3.97 3.94
N PHE A 65 2.06 -4.28 2.78
CA PHE A 65 2.00 -5.58 2.13
C PHE A 65 3.39 -6.21 2.09
N LYS A 66 3.45 -7.54 2.15
CA LYS A 66 4.70 -8.27 1.98
C LYS A 66 5.11 -8.25 0.51
N ASN A 67 6.30 -7.74 0.21
CA ASN A 67 6.91 -7.76 -1.12
C ASN A 67 6.00 -7.24 -2.25
N CYS A 68 5.22 -6.20 -1.99
CA CYS A 68 4.36 -5.59 -3.00
C CYS A 68 4.62 -4.11 -3.14
N PHE A 69 4.57 -3.62 -4.36
CA PHE A 69 4.45 -2.20 -4.66
C PHE A 69 3.21 -1.94 -5.51
N LEU A 70 2.79 -0.70 -5.55
CA LEU A 70 1.70 -0.20 -6.37
C LEU A 70 2.24 0.75 -7.42
N ILE A 71 1.63 0.70 -8.61
CA ILE A 71 1.93 1.58 -9.73
C ILE A 71 0.63 2.27 -10.16
N GLU A 72 0.66 3.60 -10.25
CA GLU A 72 -0.45 4.39 -10.75
C GLU A 72 -0.29 4.64 -12.26
N CYS A 73 -1.17 4.09 -13.07
CA CYS A 73 -1.18 4.19 -14.52
C CYS A 73 -2.60 4.34 -15.05
N ARG A 74 -2.75 4.81 -16.28
CA ARG A 74 -4.05 4.91 -16.96
C ARG A 74 -4.59 3.53 -17.35
N ASP A 75 -3.71 2.69 -17.88
CA ASP A 75 -4.01 1.34 -18.35
C ASP A 75 -2.73 0.49 -18.39
N ARG A 76 -2.84 -0.74 -18.89
CA ARG A 76 -1.71 -1.67 -18.99
C ARG A 76 -0.66 -1.25 -20.02
N ASN A 77 -1.04 -0.50 -21.04
CA ASN A 77 -0.07 0.02 -22.02
C ASN A 77 0.77 1.14 -21.38
N ASP A 78 0.13 2.05 -20.65
CA ASP A 78 0.83 3.11 -19.89
C ASP A 78 1.79 2.50 -18.85
N LEU A 79 1.41 1.37 -18.24
CA LEU A 79 2.28 0.60 -17.35
C LEU A 79 3.51 0.07 -18.11
N ALA A 80 3.31 -0.55 -19.27
CA ALA A 80 4.40 -1.06 -20.10
C ALA A 80 5.36 0.07 -20.53
N ASP A 81 4.83 1.18 -21.01
CA ASP A 81 5.60 2.35 -21.43
C ASP A 81 6.44 2.94 -20.28
N MET A 82 5.86 2.99 -19.07
CA MET A 82 6.58 3.44 -17.88
C MET A 82 7.75 2.51 -17.55
N LEU A 83 7.52 1.19 -17.57
CA LEU A 83 8.55 0.20 -17.27
C LEU A 83 9.68 0.19 -18.33
N HIS A 84 9.36 0.40 -19.61
CA HIS A 84 10.37 0.56 -20.66
C HIS A 84 11.22 1.82 -20.44
N ARG A 85 10.65 2.93 -20.00
CA ARG A 85 11.41 4.15 -19.64
C ARG A 85 12.37 3.93 -18.48
N LEU A 86 12.02 3.05 -17.54
CA LEU A 86 12.93 2.63 -16.46
C LEU A 86 14.16 1.90 -16.99
N GLN A 87 14.15 1.41 -18.23
CA GLN A 87 15.20 0.58 -18.82
C GLN A 87 15.61 -0.57 -17.89
N CYS A 88 14.65 -1.11 -17.16
CA CYS A 88 14.79 -2.41 -16.53
C CYS A 88 15.07 -3.45 -17.62
N ALA A 89 15.70 -4.56 -17.27
CA ALA A 89 15.83 -5.66 -18.22
C ALA A 89 14.47 -5.97 -18.85
N ASP A 90 14.41 -6.16 -20.16
CA ASP A 90 13.16 -6.36 -20.90
C ASP A 90 12.30 -7.46 -20.26
N ILE A 91 12.93 -8.57 -19.84
CA ILE A 91 12.29 -9.68 -19.12
C ILE A 91 11.58 -9.21 -17.84
N PHE A 92 12.19 -8.28 -17.10
CA PHE A 92 11.60 -7.75 -15.87
C PHE A 92 10.39 -6.85 -16.14
N ALA A 93 10.50 -5.95 -17.14
CA ALA A 93 9.40 -5.09 -17.56
C ALA A 93 8.21 -5.91 -18.10
N GLU A 94 8.49 -6.93 -18.91
CA GLU A 94 7.49 -7.86 -19.43
C GLU A 94 6.82 -8.64 -18.29
N ASN A 95 7.60 -9.14 -17.33
CA ASN A 95 7.08 -9.88 -16.18
C ASN A 95 6.13 -9.03 -15.32
N ILE A 96 6.49 -7.78 -14.98
CA ILE A 96 5.62 -6.86 -14.27
C ILE A 96 4.36 -6.60 -15.09
N THR A 97 4.50 -6.26 -16.37
CA THR A 97 3.36 -5.93 -17.25
C THR A 97 2.37 -7.09 -17.34
N ALA A 98 2.87 -8.33 -17.43
CA ALA A 98 2.03 -9.52 -17.53
C ALA A 98 1.34 -9.88 -16.22
N ASN A 99 2.02 -9.74 -15.08
CA ASN A 99 1.58 -10.29 -13.80
C ASN A 99 1.05 -9.23 -12.82
N ALA A 100 1.21 -7.93 -13.09
CA ALA A 100 0.61 -6.90 -12.25
C ALA A 100 -0.92 -6.98 -12.27
N ILE A 101 -1.50 -6.95 -11.09
CA ILE A 101 -2.94 -7.06 -10.88
C ILE A 101 -3.54 -5.64 -10.86
N ALA A 102 -4.43 -5.35 -11.81
CA ALA A 102 -5.23 -4.13 -11.76
C ALA A 102 -6.20 -4.21 -10.58
N LEU A 103 -6.16 -3.23 -9.68
CA LEU A 103 -7.08 -3.15 -8.57
C LEU A 103 -8.48 -2.73 -9.09
N LEU A 104 -9.51 -3.34 -8.52
CA LEU A 104 -10.88 -2.92 -8.74
C LEU A 104 -11.13 -1.54 -8.08
N PRO A 105 -12.06 -0.73 -8.60
CA PRO A 105 -12.33 0.60 -8.05
C PRO A 105 -12.60 0.62 -6.54
N GLU A 106 -13.35 -0.35 -6.02
CA GLU A 106 -13.63 -0.47 -4.60
C GLU A 106 -12.39 -0.83 -3.76
N GLN A 107 -11.46 -1.61 -4.30
CA GLN A 107 -10.20 -1.95 -3.66
C GLN A 107 -9.29 -0.73 -3.58
N GLU A 108 -9.24 0.03 -4.66
CA GLU A 108 -8.47 1.26 -4.71
C GLU A 108 -9.02 2.32 -3.76
N VAL A 109 -10.34 2.55 -3.77
CA VAL A 109 -11.02 3.46 -2.84
C VAL A 109 -10.76 3.05 -1.37
N PHE A 110 -10.80 1.76 -1.08
CA PHE A 110 -10.48 1.26 0.26
C PHE A 110 -9.05 1.63 0.68
N LEU A 111 -8.05 1.37 -0.17
CA LEU A 111 -6.65 1.71 0.12
C LEU A 111 -6.43 3.23 0.23
N ARG A 112 -7.03 4.02 -0.68
CA ARG A 112 -6.95 5.49 -0.63
C ARG A 112 -7.53 6.04 0.68
N ASN A 113 -8.60 5.45 1.18
CA ASN A 113 -9.22 5.84 2.46
C ASN A 113 -8.45 5.37 3.71
N LEU A 114 -7.55 4.38 3.57
CA LEU A 114 -6.67 3.97 4.66
C LEU A 114 -5.41 4.82 4.73
N MET A 115 -4.90 5.25 3.60
CA MET A 115 -3.62 5.95 3.49
C MET A 115 -3.81 7.46 3.44
N MET A 116 -2.85 8.18 3.98
CA MET A 116 -2.68 9.60 3.70
C MET A 116 -2.25 9.77 2.24
N SER A 117 -2.91 10.67 1.51
CA SER A 117 -2.72 10.81 0.05
C SER A 117 -1.26 11.11 -0.35
N GLU A 118 -0.61 12.01 0.38
CA GLU A 118 0.74 12.47 0.04
C GLU A 118 1.83 11.45 0.37
N THR A 119 1.73 10.83 1.54
CA THR A 119 2.79 9.95 2.05
C THR A 119 2.57 8.47 1.76
N LYS A 120 1.40 8.10 1.22
CA LYS A 120 0.98 6.70 1.01
C LYS A 120 1.11 5.85 2.29
N LYS A 121 0.88 6.48 3.45
CA LYS A 121 1.10 5.93 4.78
C LYS A 121 -0.21 5.70 5.52
N ILE A 122 -0.33 4.54 6.16
CA ILE A 122 -1.40 4.18 7.09
C ILE A 122 -0.94 4.56 8.50
N SER A 123 -1.57 5.56 9.11
CA SER A 123 -1.22 5.98 10.47
C SER A 123 -1.71 4.97 11.52
N MET A 124 -1.17 5.08 12.75
CA MET A 124 -1.60 4.26 13.88
C MET A 124 -3.08 4.47 14.19
N SER A 125 -3.76 3.36 14.47
CA SER A 125 -5.11 3.35 15.04
C SER A 125 -5.05 3.00 16.52
N THR A 126 -6.09 3.40 17.26
CA THR A 126 -6.26 3.09 18.68
C THR A 126 -7.64 2.53 18.92
N GLY A 127 -7.75 1.55 19.79
CA GLY A 127 -9.03 0.93 20.11
C GLY A 127 -8.98 0.10 21.39
N TYR A 128 -10.06 -0.62 21.63
CA TYR A 128 -10.18 -1.55 22.76
C TYR A 128 -10.89 -2.84 22.33
N ILE A 129 -10.79 -3.87 23.18
CA ILE A 129 -11.53 -5.13 23.00
C ILE A 129 -12.52 -5.25 24.16
N LYS A 130 -13.81 -5.45 23.84
CA LYS A 130 -14.87 -5.72 24.80
C LYS A 130 -15.69 -6.91 24.32
N ASP A 131 -15.95 -7.86 25.23
CA ASP A 131 -16.73 -9.09 24.93
C ASP A 131 -16.23 -9.82 23.66
N GLY A 132 -14.91 -9.89 23.49
CA GLY A 132 -14.26 -10.52 22.32
C GLY A 132 -14.35 -9.72 21.01
N ARG A 133 -14.98 -8.55 21.02
CA ARG A 133 -15.10 -7.68 19.84
C ARG A 133 -14.13 -6.51 19.91
N THR A 134 -13.56 -6.16 18.75
CA THR A 134 -12.68 -5.01 18.62
C THR A 134 -13.48 -3.77 18.25
N TYR A 135 -13.17 -2.67 18.92
CA TYR A 135 -13.70 -1.34 18.67
C TYR A 135 -12.54 -0.38 18.45
N VAL A 136 -12.48 0.21 17.26
CA VAL A 136 -11.46 1.21 16.92
C VAL A 136 -12.04 2.59 17.17
N THR A 137 -11.41 3.37 18.04
CA THR A 137 -11.89 4.70 18.45
C THR A 137 -11.23 5.84 17.68
N LYS A 138 -10.05 5.59 17.11
CA LYS A 138 -9.29 6.60 16.38
C LYS A 138 -8.42 5.94 15.30
N GLY A 139 -8.20 6.66 14.20
CA GLY A 139 -7.30 6.29 13.12
C GLY A 139 -8.01 5.59 11.95
N PRO A 140 -7.24 5.21 10.91
CA PRO A 140 -7.78 4.75 9.64
C PRO A 140 -8.56 3.42 9.71
N LEU A 141 -8.39 2.64 10.78
CA LEU A 141 -9.15 1.39 10.96
C LEU A 141 -10.54 1.60 11.57
N GLN A 142 -10.89 2.81 11.99
CA GLN A 142 -12.21 3.11 12.55
C GLN A 142 -13.32 2.83 11.52
N GLY A 143 -14.33 2.05 11.92
CA GLY A 143 -15.42 1.59 11.05
C GLY A 143 -15.05 0.45 10.10
N ARG A 144 -13.82 -0.08 10.20
CA ARG A 144 -13.30 -1.18 9.37
C ARG A 144 -12.95 -2.43 10.19
N GLU A 145 -13.45 -2.51 11.43
CA GLU A 145 -13.16 -3.60 12.36
C GLU A 145 -13.47 -4.97 11.80
N LYS A 146 -14.51 -5.09 10.96
CA LYS A 146 -14.92 -6.35 10.30
C LYS A 146 -13.86 -6.89 9.33
N MET A 147 -12.98 -6.04 8.82
CA MET A 147 -11.90 -6.45 7.92
C MET A 147 -10.67 -6.96 8.67
N ILE A 148 -10.59 -6.71 9.98
CA ILE A 148 -9.48 -7.16 10.82
C ILE A 148 -9.61 -8.67 11.00
N SER A 149 -8.65 -9.42 10.45
CA SER A 149 -8.60 -10.88 10.58
C SER A 149 -7.85 -11.33 11.83
N ARG A 150 -6.86 -10.55 12.27
CA ARG A 150 -6.03 -10.86 13.43
C ARG A 150 -5.47 -9.58 14.06
N ILE A 151 -5.31 -9.60 15.39
CA ILE A 151 -4.64 -8.55 16.16
C ILE A 151 -3.49 -9.18 16.95
N ASP A 152 -2.30 -8.62 16.79
CA ASP A 152 -1.15 -8.88 17.65
C ASP A 152 -0.97 -7.67 18.59
N ARG A 153 -1.45 -7.82 19.83
CA ARG A 153 -1.40 -6.74 20.83
C ARG A 153 0.02 -6.39 21.27
N HIS A 154 0.90 -7.40 21.30
CA HIS A 154 2.30 -7.17 21.69
C HIS A 154 3.05 -6.35 20.65
N LYS A 155 2.74 -6.57 19.36
CA LYS A 155 3.31 -5.82 18.25
C LYS A 155 2.51 -4.57 17.89
N ARG A 156 1.35 -4.35 18.56
CA ARG A 156 0.40 -3.27 18.23
C ARG A 156 0.04 -3.26 16.75
N LEU A 157 -0.31 -4.44 16.23
CA LEU A 157 -0.50 -4.72 14.82
C LEU A 157 -1.87 -5.33 14.57
N ALA A 158 -2.57 -4.81 13.59
CA ALA A 158 -3.73 -5.45 12.97
C ALA A 158 -3.35 -6.01 11.58
N LYS A 159 -3.89 -7.17 11.25
CA LYS A 159 -3.83 -7.79 9.95
C LYS A 159 -5.23 -7.77 9.35
N LEU A 160 -5.36 -7.24 8.15
CA LEU A 160 -6.60 -7.17 7.41
C LEU A 160 -6.54 -8.10 6.20
N ARG A 161 -7.68 -8.63 5.78
CA ARG A 161 -7.80 -9.31 4.49
C ARG A 161 -8.01 -8.29 3.40
N PHE A 162 -7.22 -8.39 2.35
CA PHE A 162 -7.32 -7.55 1.17
C PHE A 162 -7.33 -8.45 -0.07
N ALA A 163 -8.41 -8.48 -0.80
CA ALA A 163 -8.47 -9.18 -2.07
C ALA A 163 -7.84 -8.32 -3.16
N ALA A 164 -6.87 -8.88 -3.90
CA ALA A 164 -6.31 -8.28 -5.10
C ALA A 164 -6.46 -9.27 -6.25
N GLY A 165 -7.30 -8.96 -7.22
CA GLY A 165 -7.73 -9.92 -8.23
C GLY A 165 -8.39 -11.15 -7.57
N ASN A 166 -7.89 -12.34 -7.89
CA ASN A 166 -8.37 -13.62 -7.33
C ASN A 166 -7.52 -14.10 -6.13
N THR A 167 -6.65 -13.23 -5.56
CA THR A 167 -5.71 -13.61 -4.51
C THR A 167 -5.96 -12.79 -3.25
N ASP A 168 -6.15 -13.48 -2.11
CA ASP A 168 -6.18 -12.83 -0.81
C ASP A 168 -4.77 -12.41 -0.39
N ARG A 169 -4.62 -11.16 0.00
CA ARG A 169 -3.39 -10.58 0.53
C ARG A 169 -3.59 -10.15 1.97
N GLU A 170 -2.54 -10.24 2.75
CA GLU A 170 -2.52 -9.71 4.10
C GLU A 170 -2.03 -8.25 4.06
N LEU A 171 -2.87 -7.34 4.54
CA LEU A 171 -2.55 -5.93 4.71
C LEU A 171 -2.29 -5.67 6.20
N CYS A 172 -1.11 -5.14 6.53
CA CYS A 172 -0.72 -4.77 7.88
C CYS A 172 -1.02 -3.30 8.17
N ALA A 173 -1.53 -3.02 9.38
CA ALA A 173 -1.73 -1.66 9.88
C ALA A 173 -1.48 -1.61 11.39
N GLY A 174 -1.00 -0.47 11.88
CA GLY A 174 -0.79 -0.29 13.31
C GLY A 174 -2.11 -0.16 14.07
N LEU A 175 -2.24 -0.91 15.17
CA LEU A 175 -3.40 -0.85 16.06
C LEU A 175 -2.97 -1.05 17.52
N GLU A 176 -3.12 -0.02 18.31
CA GLU A 176 -2.92 -0.08 19.76
C GLU A 176 -4.22 -0.41 20.47
N ILE A 177 -4.23 -1.51 21.21
CA ILE A 177 -5.36 -1.89 22.09
C ILE A 177 -5.05 -1.40 23.49
N ILE A 178 -5.78 -0.35 23.92
CA ILE A 178 -5.56 0.32 25.23
C ILE A 178 -6.22 -0.40 26.39
N SER A 179 -7.29 -1.18 26.14
CA SER A 179 -7.95 -1.99 27.17
C SER A 179 -8.59 -3.24 26.58
N LYS A 180 -8.78 -4.24 27.45
CA LYS A 180 -9.50 -5.47 27.13
C LYS A 180 -10.30 -5.93 28.33
N SER A 181 -11.61 -6.10 28.16
CA SER A 181 -12.54 -6.66 29.12
C SER A 181 -13.33 -7.82 28.51
#